data_bf540976bd55e84c0c51c9abffe4c995
#
_entry.id   bf540976bd55e84c0c51c9abffe4c995
#
_cell.length_a   1.000
_cell.length_b   1.000
_cell.length_c   1.000
_cell.angle_alpha   90.00
_cell.angle_beta   90.00
_cell.angle_gamma   90.00
#
_symmetry.space_group_name_H-M   'P 1'
#
loop_
_entity.id
_entity.type
_entity.pdbx_description
1 polymer ?
#
loop_
_entity_poly.entity_id
_entity_poly.type
_entity_poly.pdbx_seq_one_letter_code
_entity_poly.pdbx_strand_id
1 'polypeptide(L)'
;MIKQTDRLEFGKGGTHMKKLIALFLALACVLAMVGCATQNEDPTTPTGYPTGKIQQPQIMYNGQIYFYFATGFDEPLPDGYELVGSIAVVDNDNEPAEDFHGARVELAQEVYASEDDTETVYVKYEKGYAQFVIRK
;
A
#
# COMPACT_ATOMS: atom_id res chain seq x y z
N MET A 1 63.13 49.43 -11.26
CA MET A 1 61.67 49.40 -11.55
C MET A 1 61.40 48.32 -12.56
N ILE A 2 61.03 47.16 -12.18
CA ILE A 2 60.80 46.05 -13.10
C ILE A 2 59.31 45.68 -12.99
N LYS A 3 58.58 45.96 -14.10
CA LYS A 3 57.24 45.44 -14.31
C LYS A 3 57.38 44.07 -14.94
N GLN A 4 57.12 43.03 -14.17
CA GLN A 4 56.84 41.68 -14.69
C GLN A 4 55.37 41.56 -14.88
N THR A 5 54.95 41.52 -16.09
CA THR A 5 53.63 41.09 -16.54
C THR A 5 53.68 39.59 -16.68
N ASP A 6 53.21 38.90 -15.69
CA ASP A 6 52.94 37.47 -15.79
C ASP A 6 51.71 37.28 -16.68
N ARG A 7 51.96 36.88 -17.91
CA ARG A 7 50.96 36.43 -18.85
C ARG A 7 50.71 34.94 -18.55
N LEU A 8 49.70 34.69 -17.77
CA LEU A 8 49.19 33.34 -17.61
C LEU A 8 48.64 32.85 -18.96
N GLU A 9 49.43 32.05 -19.63
CA GLU A 9 48.97 31.27 -20.76
C GLU A 9 47.94 30.23 -20.25
N PHE A 10 46.65 30.53 -20.51
CA PHE A 10 45.60 29.59 -20.27
C PHE A 10 45.68 28.47 -21.31
N GLY A 11 46.31 27.39 -20.86
CA GLY A 11 46.63 26.22 -21.67
C GLY A 11 45.40 25.61 -22.32
N LYS A 12 45.62 25.28 -23.55
CA LYS A 12 44.82 24.59 -24.55
C LYS A 12 44.27 23.21 -24.11
N GLY A 13 43.53 23.18 -22.98
CA GLY A 13 42.94 21.94 -22.44
C GLY A 13 41.41 21.86 -22.50
N GLY A 14 40.75 22.90 -23.02
CA GLY A 14 39.28 23.03 -22.90
C GLY A 14 38.44 22.14 -23.81
N THR A 15 39.01 21.55 -24.85
CA THR A 15 38.21 20.76 -25.82
C THR A 15 37.94 19.31 -25.36
N HIS A 16 38.86 18.72 -24.64
CA HIS A 16 38.68 17.35 -24.12
C HIS A 16 37.72 17.32 -22.94
N MET A 17 37.74 18.31 -22.05
CA MET A 17 36.85 18.40 -20.90
C MET A 17 35.41 18.66 -21.33
N LYS A 18 35.17 19.50 -22.34
CA LYS A 18 33.83 19.72 -22.90
C LYS A 18 33.25 18.47 -23.55
N LYS A 19 34.06 17.66 -24.20
CA LYS A 19 33.66 16.39 -24.81
C LYS A 19 33.36 15.31 -23.75
N LEU A 20 34.12 15.28 -22.66
CA LEU A 20 33.87 14.40 -21.52
C LEU A 20 32.58 14.76 -20.79
N ILE A 21 32.33 16.05 -20.57
CA ILE A 21 31.07 16.49 -19.92
C ILE A 21 29.86 16.17 -20.80
N ALA A 22 29.95 16.35 -22.12
CA ALA A 22 28.90 16.00 -23.06
C ALA A 22 28.64 14.47 -23.08
N LEU A 23 29.70 13.67 -22.99
CA LEU A 23 29.59 12.21 -22.93
C LEU A 23 28.94 11.75 -21.62
N PHE A 24 29.30 12.36 -20.47
CA PHE A 24 28.67 12.06 -19.18
C PHE A 24 27.18 12.46 -19.15
N LEU A 25 26.83 13.60 -19.72
CA LEU A 25 25.44 14.05 -19.83
C LEU A 25 24.60 13.11 -20.73
N ALA A 26 25.16 12.66 -21.85
CA ALA A 26 24.49 11.70 -22.72
C ALA A 26 24.29 10.34 -22.05
N LEU A 27 25.30 9.87 -21.28
CA LEU A 27 25.21 8.63 -20.54
C LEU A 27 24.19 8.70 -19.40
N ALA A 28 24.12 9.85 -18.70
CA ALA A 28 23.12 10.08 -17.66
C ALA A 28 21.68 10.10 -18.20
N CYS A 29 21.46 10.64 -19.40
CA CYS A 29 20.15 10.61 -20.05
C CYS A 29 19.70 9.20 -20.46
N VAL A 30 20.65 8.34 -20.88
CA VAL A 30 20.33 6.94 -21.24
C VAL A 30 19.96 6.13 -20.01
N LEU A 31 20.61 6.37 -18.86
CA LEU A 31 20.28 5.69 -17.60
C LEU A 31 18.93 6.14 -17.01
N ALA A 32 18.50 7.38 -17.30
CA ALA A 32 17.19 7.86 -16.86
C ALA A 32 16.01 7.25 -17.63
N MET A 33 16.24 6.70 -18.83
CA MET A 33 15.18 6.06 -19.62
C MET A 33 14.97 4.57 -19.29
N VAL A 34 15.90 3.94 -18.55
CA VAL A 34 15.75 2.53 -18.13
C VAL A 34 15.00 2.39 -16.81
N GLY A 35 14.67 3.49 -16.14
CA GLY A 35 13.96 3.52 -14.85
C GLY A 35 12.43 3.48 -14.95
N CYS A 36 11.82 3.46 -16.14
CA CYS A 36 10.42 3.08 -16.30
C CYS A 36 10.35 1.56 -16.45
N ALA A 37 10.57 0.83 -15.35
CA ALA A 37 10.01 -0.51 -15.24
C ALA A 37 8.50 -0.35 -15.41
N THR A 38 7.99 -0.79 -16.54
CA THR A 38 6.58 -1.05 -16.74
C THR A 38 6.11 -1.95 -15.61
N GLN A 39 5.50 -1.35 -14.59
CA GLN A 39 4.51 -2.07 -13.84
C GLN A 39 3.44 -2.39 -14.88
N ASN A 40 3.29 -3.67 -15.20
CA ASN A 40 2.10 -4.16 -15.87
C ASN A 40 0.96 -3.97 -14.87
N GLU A 41 0.49 -2.73 -14.75
CA GLU A 41 -0.79 -2.46 -14.13
C GLU A 41 -1.83 -3.03 -15.09
N ASP A 42 -2.49 -4.07 -14.66
CA ASP A 42 -3.69 -4.56 -15.31
C ASP A 42 -4.66 -3.37 -15.43
N PRO A 43 -5.02 -2.92 -16.65
CA PRO A 43 -5.80 -1.70 -16.84
C PRO A 43 -7.21 -1.77 -16.26
N THR A 44 -7.57 -2.87 -15.62
CA THR A 44 -8.90 -3.09 -15.03
C THR A 44 -8.95 -2.85 -13.53
N THR A 45 -7.80 -2.61 -12.86
CA THR A 45 -7.78 -2.38 -11.41
C THR A 45 -7.90 -0.88 -11.12
N PRO A 46 -8.94 -0.41 -10.43
CA PRO A 46 -9.03 0.98 -10.01
C PRO A 46 -7.83 1.33 -9.14
N THR A 47 -7.13 2.41 -9.48
CA THR A 47 -6.01 2.93 -8.70
C THR A 47 -6.41 3.18 -7.25
N GLY A 48 -5.75 2.53 -6.30
CA GLY A 48 -6.00 2.67 -4.87
C GLY A 48 -6.62 1.46 -4.18
N TYR A 49 -7.04 0.43 -4.91
CA TYR A 49 -7.47 -0.82 -4.31
C TYR A 49 -6.36 -1.88 -4.34
N PRO A 50 -6.16 -2.65 -3.26
CA PRO A 50 -5.24 -3.77 -3.28
C PRO A 50 -5.63 -4.78 -4.37
N THR A 51 -4.64 -5.35 -5.05
CA THR A 51 -4.86 -6.42 -6.03
C THR A 51 -5.36 -7.69 -5.35
N GLY A 52 -6.14 -8.51 -6.07
CA GLY A 52 -6.64 -9.79 -5.58
C GLY A 52 -7.99 -10.14 -6.17
N LYS A 53 -8.40 -11.41 -6.05
CA LYS A 53 -9.66 -11.93 -6.58
C LYS A 53 -10.86 -11.57 -5.71
N ILE A 54 -10.65 -11.44 -4.41
CA ILE A 54 -11.70 -11.05 -3.47
C ILE A 54 -11.99 -9.56 -3.63
N GLN A 55 -13.22 -9.20 -3.90
CA GLN A 55 -13.62 -7.81 -4.17
C GLN A 55 -14.27 -7.11 -2.97
N GLN A 56 -14.75 -7.86 -1.99
CA GLN A 56 -15.43 -7.33 -0.82
C GLN A 56 -14.64 -7.66 0.44
N PRO A 57 -14.46 -6.72 1.38
CA PRO A 57 -13.87 -7.02 2.67
C PRO A 57 -14.65 -8.12 3.39
N GLN A 58 -13.92 -9.11 3.88
CA GLN A 58 -14.47 -10.24 4.61
C GLN A 58 -13.47 -10.78 5.62
N ILE A 59 -13.99 -11.35 6.70
CA ILE A 59 -13.20 -11.99 7.75
C ILE A 59 -13.86 -13.29 8.18
N MET A 60 -13.07 -14.23 8.69
CA MET A 60 -13.60 -15.40 9.36
C MET A 60 -13.51 -15.23 10.87
N TYR A 61 -14.58 -15.56 11.56
CA TYR A 61 -14.66 -15.63 13.00
C TYR A 61 -15.63 -16.71 13.43
N ASN A 62 -15.23 -17.53 14.40
CA ASN A 62 -16.03 -18.64 14.92
C ASN A 62 -16.56 -19.59 13.82
N GLY A 63 -15.72 -19.86 12.81
CA GLY A 63 -16.04 -20.75 11.69
C GLY A 63 -17.03 -20.18 10.67
N GLN A 64 -17.36 -18.89 10.74
CA GLN A 64 -18.28 -18.20 9.84
C GLN A 64 -17.57 -17.06 9.10
N ILE A 65 -17.92 -16.85 7.83
CA ILE A 65 -17.42 -15.70 7.06
C ILE A 65 -18.40 -14.53 7.22
N TYR A 66 -17.86 -13.41 7.68
CA TYR A 66 -18.56 -12.13 7.79
C TYR A 66 -18.10 -11.19 6.69
N PHE A 67 -19.05 -10.50 6.07
CA PHE A 67 -18.83 -9.60 4.95
C PHE A 67 -19.09 -8.16 5.36
N TYR A 68 -18.29 -7.23 4.90
CA TYR A 68 -18.49 -5.81 5.13
C TYR A 68 -19.88 -5.36 4.68
N PHE A 69 -20.60 -4.68 5.58
CA PHE A 69 -22.00 -4.28 5.37
C PHE A 69 -22.16 -2.87 4.80
N ALA A 70 -21.08 -2.20 4.44
CA ALA A 70 -21.10 -0.87 3.79
C ALA A 70 -21.72 0.26 4.66
N THR A 71 -21.61 0.17 5.98
CA THR A 71 -22.08 1.22 6.91
C THR A 71 -21.08 2.37 7.06
N GLY A 72 -19.83 2.19 6.65
CA GLY A 72 -18.72 3.10 6.85
C GLY A 72 -17.63 2.47 7.72
N PHE A 73 -16.57 3.22 7.99
CA PHE A 73 -15.41 2.79 8.78
C PHE A 73 -15.22 3.63 10.05
N ASP A 74 -16.20 4.46 10.39
CA ASP A 74 -16.18 5.43 11.46
C ASP A 74 -17.38 5.31 12.42
N GLU A 75 -18.11 4.20 12.33
CA GLU A 75 -19.22 3.89 13.21
C GLU A 75 -18.74 3.71 14.67
N PRO A 76 -19.54 4.10 15.65
CA PRO A 76 -19.26 3.76 17.05
C PRO A 76 -19.43 2.26 17.27
N LEU A 77 -18.64 1.69 18.18
CA LEU A 77 -18.86 0.33 18.63
C LEU A 77 -20.13 0.28 19.47
N PRO A 78 -21.12 -0.56 19.13
CA PRO A 78 -22.30 -0.73 19.95
C PRO A 78 -21.99 -1.38 21.30
N ASP A 79 -22.84 -1.15 22.30
CA ASP A 79 -22.72 -1.81 23.60
C ASP A 79 -22.85 -3.33 23.47
N GLY A 80 -22.11 -4.06 24.29
CA GLY A 80 -22.14 -5.51 24.31
C GLY A 80 -21.18 -6.21 23.33
N TYR A 81 -20.39 -5.45 22.58
CA TYR A 81 -19.31 -5.98 21.75
C TYR A 81 -17.97 -5.86 22.48
N GLU A 82 -17.23 -6.95 22.52
CA GLU A 82 -15.94 -7.03 23.20
C GLU A 82 -14.85 -7.47 22.22
N LEU A 83 -13.60 -7.07 22.50
CA LEU A 83 -12.44 -7.50 21.74
C LEU A 83 -12.27 -9.00 21.83
N VAL A 84 -12.35 -9.70 20.69
CA VAL A 84 -12.20 -11.16 20.63
C VAL A 84 -10.89 -11.62 20.00
N GLY A 85 -10.20 -10.73 19.28
CA GLY A 85 -8.92 -11.02 18.65
C GLY A 85 -8.53 -9.97 17.63
N SER A 86 -7.57 -10.32 16.78
CA SER A 86 -7.11 -9.47 15.69
C SER A 86 -6.81 -10.29 14.45
N ILE A 87 -6.89 -9.63 13.29
CA ILE A 87 -6.59 -10.25 11.99
C ILE A 87 -5.15 -10.76 11.97
N ALA A 88 -5.00 -12.08 11.83
CA ALA A 88 -3.71 -12.76 11.84
C ALA A 88 -3.12 -13.01 10.44
N VAL A 89 -3.98 -13.17 9.43
CA VAL A 89 -3.59 -13.41 8.04
C VAL A 89 -4.49 -12.60 7.10
N VAL A 90 -3.91 -12.01 6.09
CA VAL A 90 -4.64 -11.32 5.01
C VAL A 90 -4.30 -11.98 3.68
N ASP A 91 -5.32 -12.52 3.01
CA ASP A 91 -5.22 -13.09 1.67
C ASP A 91 -6.35 -12.51 0.80
N ASN A 92 -5.98 -11.75 -0.22
CA ASN A 92 -6.95 -11.10 -1.11
C ASN A 92 -7.33 -11.98 -2.32
N ASP A 93 -6.72 -13.15 -2.46
CA ASP A 93 -6.96 -14.07 -3.57
C ASP A 93 -7.85 -15.25 -3.20
N ASN A 94 -7.87 -15.63 -1.92
CA ASN A 94 -8.64 -16.75 -1.42
C ASN A 94 -9.57 -16.33 -0.28
N GLU A 95 -10.70 -17.00 -0.17
CA GLU A 95 -11.62 -16.78 0.96
C GLU A 95 -10.94 -17.16 2.28
N PRO A 96 -11.23 -16.44 3.38
CA PRO A 96 -10.75 -16.79 4.69
C PRO A 96 -11.14 -18.23 5.05
N ALA A 97 -10.17 -19.04 5.49
CA ALA A 97 -10.36 -20.46 5.80
C ALA A 97 -10.23 -20.79 7.30
N GLU A 98 -9.67 -19.88 8.08
CA GLU A 98 -9.48 -20.02 9.53
C GLU A 98 -9.89 -18.74 10.25
N ASP A 99 -10.19 -18.84 11.53
CA ASP A 99 -10.57 -17.71 12.35
C ASP A 99 -9.48 -16.64 12.35
N PHE A 100 -9.90 -15.38 12.28
CA PHE A 100 -9.04 -14.20 12.15
C PHE A 100 -8.22 -14.12 10.84
N HIS A 101 -8.54 -14.95 9.85
CA HIS A 101 -8.13 -14.69 8.48
C HIS A 101 -9.08 -13.69 7.82
N GLY A 102 -8.56 -12.83 6.97
CA GLY A 102 -9.35 -11.83 6.28
C GLY A 102 -8.89 -11.55 4.86
N ALA A 103 -9.77 -10.94 4.09
CA ALA A 103 -9.48 -10.39 2.78
C ALA A 103 -9.98 -8.94 2.73
N ARG A 104 -9.22 -8.06 2.06
CA ARG A 104 -9.52 -6.62 1.97
C ARG A 104 -9.62 -5.92 3.34
N VAL A 105 -8.93 -6.44 4.32
CA VAL A 105 -8.73 -5.89 5.65
C VAL A 105 -7.23 -5.73 5.90
N GLU A 106 -6.84 -5.17 7.02
CA GLU A 106 -5.44 -4.98 7.36
C GLU A 106 -4.99 -5.98 8.42
N LEU A 107 -3.71 -6.36 8.38
CA LEU A 107 -3.10 -7.22 9.40
C LEU A 107 -3.16 -6.52 10.76
N ALA A 108 -3.42 -7.29 11.82
CA ALA A 108 -3.51 -6.83 13.20
C ALA A 108 -4.70 -5.90 13.51
N GLN A 109 -5.66 -5.70 12.60
CA GLN A 109 -6.91 -5.03 12.94
C GLN A 109 -7.67 -5.80 14.02
N GLU A 110 -8.15 -5.10 15.02
CA GLU A 110 -8.92 -5.67 16.12
C GLU A 110 -10.33 -6.05 15.67
N VAL A 111 -10.79 -7.23 16.13
CA VAL A 111 -12.13 -7.77 15.85
C VAL A 111 -12.92 -7.80 17.14
N TYR A 112 -14.15 -7.32 17.08
CA TYR A 112 -15.09 -7.24 18.20
C TYR A 112 -16.34 -8.05 17.87
N ALA A 113 -16.80 -8.85 18.82
CA ALA A 113 -17.99 -9.68 18.70
C ALA A 113 -18.84 -9.61 19.97
N SER A 114 -20.09 -10.04 19.88
CA SER A 114 -21.02 -10.14 20.99
C SER A 114 -21.56 -11.57 21.10
N GLU A 115 -21.77 -12.06 22.31
CA GLU A 115 -22.44 -13.35 22.55
C GLU A 115 -23.95 -13.28 22.22
N ASP A 116 -24.51 -12.07 22.33
CA ASP A 116 -25.95 -11.84 22.07
C ASP A 116 -26.26 -11.63 20.57
N ASP A 117 -25.24 -11.30 19.74
CA ASP A 117 -25.37 -11.13 18.30
C ASP A 117 -24.28 -11.91 17.56
N THR A 118 -24.61 -13.11 17.15
CA THR A 118 -23.70 -14.00 16.41
C THR A 118 -23.69 -13.75 14.90
N GLU A 119 -24.53 -12.84 14.41
CA GLU A 119 -24.63 -12.52 12.98
C GLU A 119 -23.78 -11.33 12.58
N THR A 120 -23.26 -10.57 13.56
CA THR A 120 -22.52 -9.34 13.35
C THR A 120 -21.18 -9.37 14.10
N VAL A 121 -20.14 -8.86 13.46
CA VAL A 121 -18.87 -8.51 14.11
C VAL A 121 -18.44 -7.12 13.66
N TYR A 122 -17.59 -6.48 14.44
CA TYR A 122 -17.02 -5.18 14.13
C TYR A 122 -15.50 -5.29 13.99
N VAL A 123 -14.97 -4.61 12.99
CA VAL A 123 -13.53 -4.48 12.76
C VAL A 123 -13.13 -3.04 13.01
N LYS A 124 -12.08 -2.83 13.81
CA LYS A 124 -11.61 -1.50 14.15
C LYS A 124 -10.79 -0.89 13.03
N TYR A 125 -11.12 0.34 12.69
CA TYR A 125 -10.38 1.21 11.77
C TYR A 125 -9.87 2.44 12.51
N GLU A 126 -9.12 3.28 11.82
CA GLU A 126 -8.45 4.45 12.42
C GLU A 126 -9.42 5.39 13.16
N LYS A 127 -10.62 5.60 12.62
CA LYS A 127 -11.61 6.56 13.15
C LYS A 127 -12.80 5.94 13.86
N GLY A 128 -12.94 4.63 13.81
CA GLY A 128 -14.09 3.93 14.37
C GLY A 128 -14.11 2.47 13.99
N TYR A 129 -15.30 1.96 13.74
CA TYR A 129 -15.53 0.54 13.48
C TYR A 129 -16.33 0.36 12.19
N ALA A 130 -16.09 -0.74 11.51
CA ALA A 130 -16.88 -1.18 10.38
C ALA A 130 -17.66 -2.44 10.74
N GLN A 131 -18.91 -2.48 10.34
CA GLN A 131 -19.80 -3.61 10.56
C GLN A 131 -19.59 -4.70 9.49
N PHE A 132 -19.47 -5.94 9.91
CA PHE A 132 -19.42 -7.12 9.09
C PHE A 132 -20.52 -8.09 9.50
N VAL A 133 -21.23 -8.66 8.54
CA VAL A 133 -22.38 -9.53 8.79
C VAL A 133 -22.27 -10.84 8.02
N ILE A 134 -22.87 -11.91 8.53
CA ILE A 134 -23.02 -13.15 7.77
C ILE A 134 -24.05 -12.96 6.64
N ARG A 135 -23.84 -13.64 5.52
CA ARG A 135 -24.83 -13.72 4.43
C ARG A 135 -25.77 -14.88 4.68
N LYS A 136 -27.07 -14.61 4.62
CA LYS A 136 -28.14 -15.61 4.64
C LYS A 136 -28.53 -15.99 3.21
#